data_fa3c6627dc72cf8071df80ed2a0e2a49
#
_entry.id   fa3c6627dc72cf8071df80ed2a0e2a49
#
_cell.length_a   1.000
_cell.length_b   1.000
_cell.length_c   1.000
_cell.angle_alpha   90.00
_cell.angle_beta   90.00
_cell.angle_gamma   90.00
#
_symmetry.space_group_name_H-M   'P 1'
#
loop_
_entity.id
_entity.type
_entity.pdbx_description
1 polymer ?
#
loop_
_entity_poly.entity_id
_entity_poly.type
_entity_poly.pdbx_seq_one_letter_code
_entity_poly.pdbx_strand_id
1 'polypeptide(L)' 'MNVYHYRSNDLIVLAIPELFWSIELSKELDANQLYEELVMQLFNLLTEVEADTLARNITDLIRNESKGE' A
#
# COMPACT_ATOMS: atom_id res chain seq x y z
N MET A 1 8.96 8.00 -7.64
CA MET A 1 9.03 6.71 -6.90
C MET A 1 8.05 5.73 -7.52
N ASN A 2 8.51 4.55 -7.85
CA ASN A 2 7.65 3.54 -8.47
C ASN A 2 7.12 2.56 -7.42
N VAL A 3 5.82 2.32 -7.47
CA VAL A 3 5.17 1.35 -6.60
C VAL A 3 4.65 0.22 -7.49
N TYR A 4 5.08 -0.99 -7.17
CA TYR A 4 4.61 -2.18 -7.88
C TYR A 4 3.65 -2.94 -7.00
N HIS A 5 2.59 -3.45 -7.59
CA HIS A 5 1.62 -4.25 -6.84
C HIS A 5 1.23 -5.49 -7.63
N TYR A 6 0.94 -6.52 -6.88
CA TYR A 6 0.53 -7.80 -7.44
C TYR A 6 -0.59 -8.37 -6.60
N ARG A 7 -1.63 -8.89 -7.23
CA ARG A 7 -2.73 -9.52 -6.53
C ARG A 7 -2.70 -11.03 -6.74
N SER A 8 -2.74 -11.76 -5.64
CA SER A 8 -3.02 -13.18 -5.66
C SER A 8 -4.45 -13.40 -5.17
N ASN A 9 -4.83 -14.65 -4.95
CA ASN A 9 -6.20 -14.94 -4.51
C ASN A 9 -6.55 -14.32 -3.15
N ASP A 10 -5.58 -14.32 -2.23
CA ASP A 10 -5.83 -13.89 -0.87
C ASP A 10 -5.03 -12.68 -0.42
N LEU A 11 -4.04 -12.30 -1.20
CA LEU A 11 -3.09 -11.28 -0.77
C LEU A 11 -2.87 -10.22 -1.83
N ILE A 12 -2.49 -9.05 -1.35
CA ILE A 12 -1.97 -7.97 -2.19
C ILE A 12 -0.52 -7.78 -1.79
N VAL A 13 0.38 -7.88 -2.76
CA VAL A 13 1.80 -7.65 -2.52
C VAL A 13 2.17 -6.30 -3.08
N LEU A 14 2.82 -5.49 -2.26
CA LEU A 14 3.29 -4.17 -2.67
C LEU A 14 4.81 -4.14 -2.56
N ALA A 15 5.46 -3.50 -3.51
CA ALA A 15 6.90 -3.35 -3.50
C ALA A 15 7.30 -1.96 -3.95
N ILE A 16 8.25 -1.38 -3.23
CA ILE A 16 8.84 -0.09 -3.58
C ILE A 16 10.35 -0.29 -3.61
N PRO A 17 10.91 -0.64 -4.78
CA PRO A 17 12.34 -0.98 -4.87
C PRO A 17 13.27 0.13 -4.40
N GLU A 18 12.89 1.39 -4.62
CA GLU A 18 13.72 2.51 -4.20
C GLU A 18 13.93 2.56 -2.69
N LEU A 19 13.00 1.96 -1.94
CA LEU A 19 13.07 1.90 -0.48
C LEU A 19 13.53 0.53 0.01
N PHE A 20 13.85 -0.39 -0.89
CA PHE A 20 14.15 -1.78 -0.53
C PHE A 20 13.08 -2.37 0.38
N TRP A 21 11.81 -2.12 0.02
CA TRP A 21 10.69 -2.43 0.89
C TRP A 21 9.60 -3.16 0.12
N SER A 22 9.01 -4.15 0.77
CA SER A 22 7.84 -4.84 0.24
C SER A 22 6.98 -5.31 1.40
N ILE A 23 5.70 -5.52 1.13
CA ILE A 23 4.75 -5.94 2.14
C ILE A 23 3.64 -6.78 1.52
N GLU A 24 3.13 -7.73 2.29
CA GLU A 24 1.96 -8.51 1.92
C GLU A 24 0.78 -8.06 2.78
N LEU A 25 -0.35 -7.83 2.14
CA LEU A 25 -1.55 -7.35 2.80
C LEU A 25 -2.72 -8.27 2.46
N SER A 26 -3.61 -8.48 3.44
CA SER A 26 -4.82 -9.25 3.20
C SER A 26 -5.79 -8.46 2.34
N LYS A 27 -6.44 -9.12 1.38
CA LYS A 27 -7.47 -8.50 0.57
C LYS A 27 -8.72 -8.16 1.38
N GLU A 28 -8.85 -8.70 2.56
CA GLU A 28 -10.02 -8.45 3.40
C GLU A 28 -9.95 -7.14 4.16
N LEU A 29 -8.79 -6.48 4.14
CA LEU A 29 -8.67 -5.18 4.80
C LEU A 29 -9.54 -4.14 4.07
N ASP A 30 -10.29 -3.36 4.85
CA ASP A 30 -11.01 -2.24 4.25
C ASP A 30 -10.04 -1.07 4.00
N ALA A 31 -10.55 0.01 3.39
CA ALA A 31 -9.70 1.14 3.01
C ALA A 31 -9.00 1.77 4.21
N ASN A 32 -9.69 1.89 5.34
CA ASN A 32 -9.09 2.49 6.53
C ASN A 32 -8.01 1.60 7.11
N GLN A 33 -8.27 0.30 7.19
CA GLN A 33 -7.30 -0.66 7.70
C GLN A 33 -6.06 -0.71 6.80
N LEU A 34 -6.27 -0.70 5.50
CA LEU A 34 -5.17 -0.71 4.53
C LEU A 34 -4.30 0.54 4.69
N TYR A 35 -4.94 1.69 4.76
CA TYR A 35 -4.24 2.96 4.94
C TYR A 35 -3.43 2.96 6.24
N GLU A 36 -4.03 2.54 7.34
CA GLU A 36 -3.36 2.53 8.63
C GLU A 36 -2.15 1.60 8.63
N GLU A 37 -2.30 0.43 8.04
CA GLU A 37 -1.20 -0.53 7.96
C GLU A 37 -0.04 0.05 7.14
N LEU A 38 -0.36 0.68 6.02
CA LEU A 38 0.65 1.29 5.16
C LEU A 38 1.37 2.44 5.86
N VAL A 39 0.63 3.29 6.55
CA VAL A 39 1.23 4.41 7.29
C VAL A 39 2.20 3.89 8.35
N MET A 40 1.79 2.88 9.10
CA MET A 40 2.64 2.32 10.15
C MET A 40 3.95 1.76 9.58
N GLN A 41 3.85 1.03 8.47
CA GLN A 41 5.03 0.44 7.86
C GLN A 41 5.94 1.50 7.24
N LEU A 42 5.36 2.46 6.55
CA LEU A 42 6.14 3.49 5.87
C LEU A 42 6.73 4.51 6.83
N PHE A 43 6.14 4.66 8.00
CA PHE A 43 6.63 5.60 9.00
C PHE A 43 8.07 5.31 9.42
N ASN A 44 8.50 4.06 9.32
CA ASN A 44 9.85 3.66 9.64
C ASN A 44 10.87 4.03 8.57
N LEU A 45 10.39 4.35 7.36
CA LEU A 45 11.24 4.59 6.21
C LEU A 45 11.20 6.03 5.72
N LEU A 46 10.09 6.73 6.00
CA LEU A 46 9.82 8.05 5.44
C LEU A 46 9.40 9.00 6.54
N THR A 47 9.40 10.30 6.22
CA THR A 47 8.84 11.29 7.14
C THR A 47 7.33 11.06 7.27
N GLU A 48 6.74 11.65 8.30
CA GLU A 48 5.31 11.53 8.54
C GLU A 48 4.48 11.98 7.33
N VAL A 49 4.84 13.11 6.75
CA VAL A 49 4.11 13.64 5.60
C VAL A 49 4.24 12.74 4.39
N GLU A 50 5.45 12.26 4.14
CA GLU A 50 5.69 11.37 3.00
C GLU A 50 4.96 10.04 3.17
N ALA A 51 5.00 9.48 4.38
CA ALA A 51 4.33 8.21 4.67
C ALA A 51 2.82 8.35 4.48
N ASP A 52 2.24 9.43 4.98
CA ASP A 52 0.81 9.68 4.83
C ASP A 52 0.42 9.82 3.36
N THR A 53 1.16 10.64 2.62
CA THR A 53 0.87 10.88 1.21
C THR A 53 0.96 9.60 0.39
N LEU A 54 2.02 8.84 0.61
CA LEU A 54 2.23 7.61 -0.13
C LEU A 54 1.18 6.56 0.22
N ALA A 55 0.84 6.45 1.51
CA ALA A 55 -0.18 5.50 1.95
C ALA A 55 -1.54 5.82 1.33
N ARG A 56 -1.90 7.09 1.24
CA ARG A 56 -3.15 7.51 0.59
C ARG A 56 -3.15 7.15 -0.89
N ASN A 57 -2.04 7.42 -1.56
CA ASN A 57 -1.92 7.13 -2.99
C ASN A 57 -2.03 5.64 -3.26
N ILE A 58 -1.38 4.82 -2.46
CA ILE A 58 -1.43 3.37 -2.61
C ILE A 58 -2.84 2.85 -2.33
N THR A 59 -3.48 3.35 -1.28
CA THR A 59 -4.84 2.95 -0.93
C THR A 59 -5.80 3.26 -2.07
N ASP A 60 -5.69 4.45 -2.65
CA ASP A 60 -6.53 4.84 -3.78
C ASP A 60 -6.28 3.96 -5.00
N LEU A 61 -5.03 3.66 -5.27
CA LEU A 61 -4.67 2.80 -6.40
C LEU A 61 -5.33 1.42 -6.28
N ILE A 62 -5.23 0.83 -5.11
CA ILE A 62 -5.78 -0.50 -4.87
C ILE A 62 -7.31 -0.49 -4.96
N ARG A 63 -7.94 0.52 -4.39
CA ARG A 63 -9.40 0.65 -4.42
C ARG A 63 -9.91 0.86 -5.85
N ASN A 64 -9.23 1.69 -6.62
CA ASN A 64 -9.65 1.97 -7.98
C ASN A 64 -9.53 0.72 -8.85
N GLU A 65 -8.52 -0.09 -8.64
CA GLU A 65 -8.40 -1.34 -9.38
C GLU A 65 -9.53 -2.30 -9.05
N SER A 66 -9.91 -2.37 -7.78
CA SER A 66 -11.01 -3.23 -7.37
C SER A 66 -12.33 -2.80 -8.02
N LYS A 67 -12.51 -1.50 -8.21
CA LYS A 67 -13.72 -0.97 -8.84
C LYS A 67 -13.72 -1.14 -10.34
N GLY A 68 -12.55 -1.26 -10.94
CA GLY A 68 -12.43 -1.37 -12.39
C GLY A 68 -12.94 -2.67 -12.95
N GLU A 69 -13.32 -3.58 -12.10
CA GLU A 69 -13.87 -4.86 -12.53
C GLU A 69 -15.41 -4.85 -12.46
#